data_88017db758682838717cd53fcf6d8c5a
#
_entry.id   88017db758682838717cd53fcf6d8c5a
#
_cell.length_a   1.000
_cell.length_b   1.000
_cell.length_c   1.000
_cell.angle_alpha   90.00
_cell.angle_beta   90.00
_cell.angle_gamma   90.00
#
_symmetry.space_group_name_H-M   'P 1'
#
loop_
_entity.id
_entity.type
_entity.pdbx_description
1 polymer ?
#
loop_
_entity_poly.entity_id
_entity_poly.type
_entity_poly.pdbx_seq_one_letter_code
_entity_poly.pdbx_strand_id
1 'polypeptide(L)'
;MGLFSRFKKSNKKSPVSTEEVEQETTDVTQEVAEQTTEQVSESKADTLKANTLKFDALRALKIGEVDFAIRALRTSLEEIDDPECRLYLAQALQRKPDLAGSMAELTTILEAYPDYPVALYEATKVSNGLDQHSETIAYAERALATELETAQQAELLRMKAQAQLALSESEQALATIDQALQLTDEVPLYWLIKVKVLIALERWEEALAVALETAEKFPEEERAYLYEGLITYHEGDKERAERAFRQVVETDPFNVEGYMHLTHLVEELRGKEAASDEMEQALEMIPQPTRALLEYAASLYKACDRTEQYEGVQQLLADLPEGAETQTGEVNFANLYAGGFY
;
A
#
# COMPACT_ATOMS: atom_id res chain seq x y z
N MET A 1 -74.07 -41.49 33.06
CA MET A 1 -74.49 -42.21 31.88
C MET A 1 -73.31 -42.36 30.95
N GLY A 2 -72.69 -43.45 30.86
CA GLY A 2 -72.92 -44.71 30.17
C GLY A 2 -72.10 -44.62 28.90
N LEU A 3 -71.28 -45.42 28.45
CA LEU A 3 -71.16 -46.88 28.40
C LEU A 3 -69.75 -47.32 28.03
N PHE A 4 -69.22 -48.21 28.75
CA PHE A 4 -68.46 -49.40 28.44
C PHE A 4 -68.56 -49.90 26.99
N SER A 5 -67.45 -50.35 26.30
CA SER A 5 -66.96 -51.73 26.43
C SER A 5 -65.99 -52.08 25.29
N ARG A 6 -65.02 -52.89 25.64
CA ARG A 6 -64.36 -53.95 24.87
C ARG A 6 -63.41 -53.60 23.69
N PHE A 7 -62.11 -53.87 23.78
CA PHE A 7 -61.60 -55.19 23.33
C PHE A 7 -60.15 -55.42 23.86
N LYS A 8 -59.99 -56.46 24.64
CA LYS A 8 -58.72 -57.12 24.86
C LYS A 8 -58.32 -57.82 23.58
N LYS A 9 -57.06 -57.54 23.09
CA LYS A 9 -56.29 -58.53 22.36
C LYS A 9 -54.90 -58.53 22.93
N SER A 10 -54.54 -59.58 23.59
CA SER A 10 -53.26 -60.04 24.01
C SER A 10 -52.41 -60.26 22.75
N ASN A 11 -51.27 -59.54 22.66
CA ASN A 11 -50.16 -59.97 21.80
C ASN A 11 -49.00 -60.29 22.74
N LYS A 12 -48.76 -61.56 22.95
CA LYS A 12 -47.55 -62.13 23.53
C LYS A 12 -46.39 -61.77 22.59
N LYS A 13 -45.57 -60.83 22.96
CA LYS A 13 -44.21 -60.71 22.42
C LYS A 13 -43.39 -61.79 23.19
N SER A 14 -42.83 -62.67 22.45
CA SER A 14 -41.79 -63.57 22.92
C SER A 14 -40.61 -62.76 23.45
N PRO A 15 -39.92 -63.21 24.51
CA PRO A 15 -38.71 -62.51 24.96
C PRO A 15 -37.66 -62.58 23.87
N VAL A 16 -37.18 -61.41 23.40
CA VAL A 16 -36.00 -61.31 22.56
C VAL A 16 -34.84 -61.87 23.38
N SER A 17 -34.11 -62.83 22.84
CA SER A 17 -32.99 -63.47 23.52
C SER A 17 -31.90 -62.41 23.83
N THR A 18 -31.31 -62.50 25.01
CA THR A 18 -30.21 -61.61 25.41
C THR A 18 -29.07 -61.62 24.45
N GLU A 19 -28.87 -62.71 23.68
CA GLU A 19 -27.85 -62.84 22.62
C GLU A 19 -28.13 -61.95 21.38
N GLU A 20 -29.42 -61.75 20.99
CA GLU A 20 -29.73 -60.87 19.85
C GLU A 20 -29.52 -59.39 20.21
N VAL A 21 -29.76 -58.98 21.46
CA VAL A 21 -29.53 -57.60 21.94
C VAL A 21 -28.03 -57.30 22.10
N GLU A 22 -27.23 -58.28 22.53
CA GLU A 22 -25.77 -58.17 22.61
C GLU A 22 -25.11 -58.15 21.23
N GLN A 23 -25.62 -58.87 20.22
CA GLN A 23 -25.13 -58.81 18.86
C GLN A 23 -25.48 -57.50 18.16
N GLU A 24 -26.70 -57.01 18.29
CA GLU A 24 -27.10 -55.71 17.71
C GLU A 24 -26.30 -54.54 18.34
N THR A 25 -26.02 -54.56 19.65
CA THR A 25 -25.19 -53.51 20.31
C THR A 25 -23.72 -53.63 19.93
N THR A 26 -23.20 -54.81 19.65
CA THR A 26 -21.80 -54.99 19.20
C THR A 26 -21.63 -54.56 17.76
N ASP A 27 -22.56 -54.87 16.86
CA ASP A 27 -22.54 -54.41 15.46
C ASP A 27 -22.66 -52.87 15.36
N VAL A 28 -23.55 -52.22 16.11
CA VAL A 28 -23.67 -50.75 16.14
C VAL A 28 -22.42 -50.10 16.72
N THR A 29 -21.79 -50.68 17.76
CA THR A 29 -20.54 -50.13 18.30
C THR A 29 -19.36 -50.31 17.35
N GLN A 30 -19.33 -51.39 16.59
CA GLN A 30 -18.28 -51.66 15.57
C GLN A 30 -18.44 -50.71 14.37
N GLU A 31 -19.66 -50.52 13.87
CA GLU A 31 -19.98 -49.62 12.78
C GLU A 31 -19.67 -48.13 13.13
N VAL A 32 -19.99 -47.69 14.36
CA VAL A 32 -19.61 -46.37 14.87
C VAL A 32 -18.10 -46.23 15.05
N ALA A 33 -17.38 -47.28 15.47
CA ALA A 33 -15.94 -47.26 15.60
C ALA A 33 -15.24 -47.26 14.24
N GLU A 34 -15.76 -48.00 13.23
CA GLU A 34 -15.24 -47.93 11.87
C GLU A 34 -15.49 -46.59 11.19
N GLN A 35 -16.70 -46.03 11.29
CA GLN A 35 -17.01 -44.67 10.77
C GLN A 35 -16.16 -43.60 11.43
N THR A 36 -15.92 -43.71 12.74
CA THR A 36 -15.06 -42.74 13.47
C THR A 36 -13.60 -42.88 13.00
N THR A 37 -13.14 -44.09 12.71
CA THR A 37 -11.77 -44.36 12.26
C THR A 37 -11.58 -43.90 10.81
N GLU A 38 -12.56 -44.08 9.93
CA GLU A 38 -12.55 -43.54 8.56
C GLU A 38 -12.56 -42.00 8.56
N GLN A 39 -13.44 -41.36 9.33
CA GLN A 39 -13.47 -39.89 9.43
C GLN A 39 -12.16 -39.29 9.97
N VAL A 40 -11.52 -39.95 10.95
CA VAL A 40 -10.20 -39.54 11.47
C VAL A 40 -9.09 -39.73 10.44
N SER A 41 -9.17 -40.79 9.59
CA SER A 41 -8.19 -41.02 8.53
C SER A 41 -8.35 -40.04 7.35
N GLU A 42 -9.56 -39.70 6.95
CA GLU A 42 -9.87 -38.71 5.94
C GLU A 42 -9.41 -37.32 6.39
N SER A 43 -9.75 -36.89 7.61
CA SER A 43 -9.32 -35.63 8.18
C SER A 43 -7.79 -35.47 8.25
N LYS A 44 -7.05 -36.57 8.50
CA LYS A 44 -5.57 -36.56 8.46
C LYS A 44 -5.02 -36.46 7.03
N ALA A 45 -5.67 -37.09 6.06
CA ALA A 45 -5.28 -37.00 4.65
C ALA A 45 -5.51 -35.58 4.10
N ASP A 46 -6.63 -34.94 4.43
CA ASP A 46 -6.96 -33.58 4.05
C ASP A 46 -5.96 -32.59 4.68
N THR A 47 -5.61 -32.77 5.94
CA THR A 47 -4.59 -31.96 6.62
C THR A 47 -3.22 -32.09 5.95
N LEU A 48 -2.81 -33.29 5.56
CA LEU A 48 -1.55 -33.50 4.89
C LEU A 48 -1.54 -32.86 3.50
N LYS A 49 -2.64 -32.98 2.76
CA LYS A 49 -2.82 -32.37 1.43
C LYS A 49 -2.78 -30.86 1.51
N ALA A 50 -3.54 -30.23 2.42
CA ALA A 50 -3.56 -28.82 2.63
C ALA A 50 -2.17 -28.27 2.97
N ASN A 51 -1.46 -28.91 3.92
CA ASN A 51 -0.10 -28.50 4.27
C ASN A 51 0.88 -28.65 3.11
N THR A 52 0.78 -29.71 2.31
CA THR A 52 1.65 -29.88 1.13
C THR A 52 1.44 -28.73 0.14
N LEU A 53 0.19 -28.39 -0.18
CA LEU A 53 -0.16 -27.29 -1.07
C LEU A 53 0.33 -25.94 -0.53
N LYS A 54 0.18 -25.69 0.78
CA LYS A 54 0.71 -24.49 1.44
C LYS A 54 2.23 -24.37 1.27
N PHE A 55 2.99 -25.44 1.54
CA PHE A 55 4.44 -25.44 1.38
C PHE A 55 4.90 -25.28 -0.07
N ASP A 56 4.20 -25.90 -1.03
CA ASP A 56 4.50 -25.74 -2.45
C ASP A 56 4.23 -24.31 -2.92
N ALA A 57 3.16 -23.68 -2.43
CA ALA A 57 2.87 -22.27 -2.67
C ALA A 57 3.96 -21.35 -2.11
N LEU A 58 4.45 -21.59 -0.90
CA LEU A 58 5.54 -20.81 -0.31
C LEU A 58 6.85 -20.92 -1.11
N ARG A 59 7.14 -22.12 -1.67
CA ARG A 59 8.27 -22.30 -2.59
C ARG A 59 8.07 -21.52 -3.87
N ALA A 60 6.87 -21.57 -4.45
CA ALA A 60 6.50 -20.82 -5.65
C ALA A 60 6.64 -19.31 -5.45
N LEU A 61 6.21 -18.76 -4.31
CA LEU A 61 6.37 -17.34 -3.97
C LEU A 61 7.84 -16.92 -3.90
N LYS A 62 8.73 -17.81 -3.44
CA LYS A 62 10.18 -17.51 -3.39
C LYS A 62 10.83 -17.40 -4.76
N ILE A 63 10.31 -18.10 -5.76
CA ILE A 63 10.82 -18.07 -7.14
C ILE A 63 10.00 -17.20 -8.08
N GLY A 64 9.00 -16.45 -7.55
CA GLY A 64 8.19 -15.51 -8.31
C GLY A 64 6.99 -16.10 -9.05
N GLU A 65 6.67 -17.39 -8.85
CA GLU A 65 5.53 -18.08 -9.45
C GLU A 65 4.22 -17.75 -8.70
N VAL A 66 3.84 -16.46 -8.71
CA VAL A 66 2.74 -15.91 -7.90
C VAL A 66 1.39 -16.55 -8.26
N ASP A 67 1.10 -16.74 -9.55
CA ASP A 67 -0.18 -17.33 -10.00
C ASP A 67 -0.34 -18.80 -9.57
N PHE A 68 0.74 -19.56 -9.57
CA PHE A 68 0.71 -20.92 -9.04
C PHE A 68 0.47 -20.91 -7.53
N ALA A 69 1.17 -20.05 -6.80
CA ALA A 69 1.02 -19.92 -5.36
C ALA A 69 -0.42 -19.58 -4.95
N ILE A 70 -1.06 -18.61 -5.63
CA ILE A 70 -2.45 -18.23 -5.37
C ILE A 70 -3.39 -19.42 -5.58
N ARG A 71 -3.24 -20.18 -6.67
CA ARG A 71 -4.08 -21.37 -6.90
C ARG A 71 -3.87 -22.45 -5.84
N ALA A 72 -2.63 -22.75 -5.49
CA ALA A 72 -2.30 -23.75 -4.50
C ALA A 72 -2.81 -23.38 -3.10
N LEU A 73 -2.70 -22.09 -2.69
CA LEU A 73 -3.24 -21.60 -1.42
C LEU A 73 -4.77 -21.67 -1.38
N ARG A 74 -5.45 -21.29 -2.47
CA ARG A 74 -6.91 -21.43 -2.56
C ARG A 74 -7.35 -22.89 -2.43
N THR A 75 -6.70 -23.79 -3.15
CA THR A 75 -7.00 -25.23 -3.03
C THR A 75 -6.69 -25.78 -1.64
N SER A 76 -5.62 -25.29 -0.98
CA SER A 76 -5.34 -25.63 0.42
C SER A 76 -6.46 -25.19 1.36
N LEU A 77 -7.03 -24.02 1.15
CA LEU A 77 -8.13 -23.45 1.94
C LEU A 77 -9.48 -24.14 1.68
N GLU A 78 -9.67 -24.78 0.52
CA GLU A 78 -10.82 -25.65 0.24
C GLU A 78 -10.80 -26.91 1.12
N GLU A 79 -9.61 -27.42 1.47
CA GLU A 79 -9.43 -28.58 2.35
C GLU A 79 -9.53 -28.19 3.83
N ILE A 80 -8.81 -27.11 4.24
CA ILE A 80 -8.77 -26.64 5.63
C ILE A 80 -8.69 -25.12 5.66
N ASP A 81 -9.58 -24.51 6.42
CA ASP A 81 -9.54 -23.08 6.71
C ASP A 81 -8.44 -22.76 7.74
N ASP A 82 -7.27 -22.39 7.24
CA ASP A 82 -6.08 -22.07 8.03
C ASP A 82 -5.77 -20.57 7.93
N PRO A 83 -5.79 -19.82 9.03
CA PRO A 83 -5.51 -18.37 9.01
C PRO A 83 -4.10 -18.03 8.51
N GLU A 84 -3.11 -18.89 8.73
CA GLU A 84 -1.77 -18.71 8.18
C GLU A 84 -1.77 -18.88 6.65
N CYS A 85 -2.50 -19.84 6.12
CA CYS A 85 -2.67 -20.04 4.68
C CYS A 85 -3.39 -18.84 4.04
N ARG A 86 -4.43 -18.30 4.69
CA ARG A 86 -5.10 -17.05 4.25
C ARG A 86 -4.17 -15.87 4.25
N LEU A 87 -3.31 -15.73 5.26
CA LEU A 87 -2.31 -14.67 5.32
C LEU A 87 -1.34 -14.74 4.13
N TYR A 88 -0.83 -15.92 3.82
CA TYR A 88 0.03 -16.10 2.63
C TYR A 88 -0.72 -15.82 1.33
N LEU A 89 -2.01 -16.17 1.24
CA LEU A 89 -2.84 -15.83 0.08
C LEU A 89 -3.01 -14.31 -0.05
N ALA A 90 -3.28 -13.60 1.04
CA ALA A 90 -3.36 -12.14 1.06
C ALA A 90 -2.04 -11.50 0.59
N GLN A 91 -0.89 -11.98 1.08
CA GLN A 91 0.43 -11.50 0.64
C GLN A 91 0.72 -11.83 -0.83
N ALA A 92 0.29 -12.98 -1.32
CA ALA A 92 0.43 -13.36 -2.72
C ALA A 92 -0.41 -12.45 -3.64
N LEU A 93 -1.63 -12.10 -3.22
CA LEU A 93 -2.52 -11.19 -3.93
C LEU A 93 -1.96 -9.76 -4.00
N GLN A 94 -1.26 -9.29 -2.96
CA GLN A 94 -0.55 -8.00 -3.00
C GLN A 94 0.55 -7.99 -4.07
N ARG A 95 1.26 -9.11 -4.27
CA ARG A 95 2.27 -9.20 -5.35
C ARG A 95 1.67 -9.16 -6.75
N LYS A 96 0.38 -9.47 -6.87
CA LYS A 96 -0.38 -9.43 -8.13
C LYS A 96 -1.23 -8.15 -8.28
N PRO A 97 -0.93 -7.07 -7.61
CA PRO A 97 -1.71 -5.90 -7.22
C PRO A 97 -3.25 -6.11 -7.12
N ASP A 98 -3.66 -7.26 -6.60
CA ASP A 98 -5.07 -7.50 -6.21
C ASP A 98 -5.28 -7.13 -4.73
N LEU A 99 -5.24 -5.82 -4.46
CA LEU A 99 -5.39 -5.30 -3.10
C LEU A 99 -6.79 -5.57 -2.53
N ALA A 100 -7.82 -5.55 -3.37
CA ALA A 100 -9.19 -5.85 -2.93
C ALA A 100 -9.33 -7.32 -2.49
N GLY A 101 -8.79 -8.26 -3.27
CA GLY A 101 -8.74 -9.67 -2.89
C GLY A 101 -7.92 -9.91 -1.63
N SER A 102 -6.79 -9.22 -1.50
CA SER A 102 -5.96 -9.29 -0.28
C SER A 102 -6.73 -8.80 0.95
N MET A 103 -7.42 -7.67 0.87
CA MET A 103 -8.22 -7.14 1.97
C MET A 103 -9.34 -8.09 2.39
N ALA A 104 -9.99 -8.76 1.44
CA ALA A 104 -11.05 -9.74 1.74
C ALA A 104 -10.53 -10.91 2.59
N GLU A 105 -9.35 -11.47 2.25
CA GLU A 105 -8.72 -12.53 3.04
C GLU A 105 -8.28 -12.05 4.43
N LEU A 106 -7.71 -10.85 4.52
CA LEU A 106 -7.31 -10.25 5.80
C LEU A 106 -8.52 -9.96 6.70
N THR A 107 -9.63 -9.49 6.13
CA THR A 107 -10.88 -9.27 6.87
C THR A 107 -11.39 -10.59 7.46
N THR A 108 -11.39 -11.67 6.69
CA THR A 108 -11.80 -12.99 7.19
C THR A 108 -10.93 -13.46 8.36
N ILE A 109 -9.61 -13.22 8.31
CA ILE A 109 -8.72 -13.51 9.45
C ILE A 109 -9.10 -12.66 10.66
N LEU A 110 -9.31 -11.36 10.47
CA LEU A 110 -9.56 -10.41 11.56
C LEU A 110 -10.97 -10.51 12.16
N GLU A 111 -11.93 -11.11 11.47
CA GLU A 111 -13.22 -11.49 12.03
C GLU A 111 -13.09 -12.64 13.04
N ALA A 112 -12.24 -13.62 12.74
CA ALA A 112 -12.00 -14.77 13.63
C ALA A 112 -10.96 -14.45 14.73
N TYR A 113 -9.95 -13.65 14.41
CA TYR A 113 -8.83 -13.29 15.29
C TYR A 113 -8.59 -11.77 15.25
N PRO A 114 -9.41 -10.98 16.00
CA PRO A 114 -9.40 -9.51 15.91
C PRO A 114 -8.05 -8.84 16.19
N ASP A 115 -7.23 -9.42 17.03
CA ASP A 115 -5.94 -8.87 17.47
C ASP A 115 -4.74 -9.62 16.87
N TYR A 116 -4.91 -10.25 15.68
CA TYR A 116 -3.82 -10.96 15.02
C TYR A 116 -2.80 -9.97 14.43
N PRO A 117 -1.58 -9.84 15.02
CA PRO A 117 -0.69 -8.71 14.74
C PRO A 117 -0.30 -8.60 13.27
N VAL A 118 0.08 -9.73 12.65
CA VAL A 118 0.54 -9.75 11.26
C VAL A 118 -0.59 -9.41 10.29
N ALA A 119 -1.82 -9.88 10.56
CA ALA A 119 -2.97 -9.55 9.72
C ALA A 119 -3.35 -8.07 9.83
N LEU A 120 -3.26 -7.48 11.04
CA LEU A 120 -3.46 -6.04 11.24
C LEU A 120 -2.41 -5.20 10.53
N TYR A 121 -1.14 -5.60 10.60
CA TYR A 121 -0.05 -4.94 9.88
C TYR A 121 -0.28 -4.98 8.34
N GLU A 122 -0.60 -6.16 7.80
CA GLU A 122 -0.88 -6.29 6.36
C GLU A 122 -2.17 -5.55 5.96
N ALA A 123 -3.22 -5.54 6.79
CA ALA A 123 -4.44 -4.79 6.54
C ALA A 123 -4.17 -3.27 6.49
N THR A 124 -3.30 -2.76 7.38
CA THR A 124 -2.86 -1.36 7.33
C THR A 124 -2.16 -1.03 6.01
N LYS A 125 -1.26 -1.90 5.55
CA LYS A 125 -0.56 -1.71 4.26
C LYS A 125 -1.53 -1.71 3.08
N VAL A 126 -2.45 -2.67 3.07
CA VAL A 126 -3.42 -2.81 1.97
C VAL A 126 -4.42 -1.65 1.96
N SER A 127 -4.96 -1.25 3.11
CA SER A 127 -5.86 -0.09 3.20
C SER A 127 -5.16 1.21 2.80
N ASN A 128 -3.87 1.38 3.18
CA ASN A 128 -3.07 2.53 2.74
C ASN A 128 -2.86 2.51 1.21
N GLY A 129 -2.63 1.35 0.62
CA GLY A 129 -2.49 1.21 -0.84
C GLY A 129 -3.81 1.34 -1.61
N LEU A 130 -4.95 1.28 -0.94
CA LEU A 130 -6.30 1.52 -1.48
C LEU A 130 -6.80 2.95 -1.17
N ASP A 131 -5.98 3.83 -0.60
CA ASP A 131 -6.34 5.17 -0.14
C ASP A 131 -7.54 5.21 0.83
N GLN A 132 -7.73 4.11 1.56
CA GLN A 132 -8.76 3.98 2.60
C GLN A 132 -8.24 4.56 3.92
N HIS A 133 -8.11 5.88 3.98
CA HIS A 133 -7.39 6.56 5.06
C HIS A 133 -7.96 6.29 6.45
N SER A 134 -9.28 6.29 6.61
CA SER A 134 -9.94 6.01 7.91
C SER A 134 -9.66 4.58 8.39
N GLU A 135 -9.73 3.61 7.49
CA GLU A 135 -9.44 2.20 7.74
C GLU A 135 -7.96 2.00 8.05
N THR A 136 -7.07 2.71 7.33
CA THR A 136 -5.62 2.68 7.58
C THR A 136 -5.31 3.12 9.02
N ILE A 137 -5.91 4.22 9.49
CA ILE A 137 -5.75 4.68 10.88
C ILE A 137 -6.26 3.63 11.86
N ALA A 138 -7.48 3.11 11.63
CA ALA A 138 -8.10 2.14 12.54
C ALA A 138 -7.29 0.83 12.64
N TYR A 139 -6.80 0.28 11.52
CA TYR A 139 -5.95 -0.91 11.52
C TYR A 139 -4.60 -0.63 12.16
N ALA A 140 -3.96 0.52 11.85
CA ALA A 140 -2.69 0.91 12.46
C ALA A 140 -2.79 1.02 13.98
N GLU A 141 -3.83 1.63 14.52
CA GLU A 141 -4.05 1.75 15.97
C GLU A 141 -4.21 0.39 16.64
N ARG A 142 -4.99 -0.51 16.04
CA ARG A 142 -5.14 -1.88 16.54
C ARG A 142 -3.82 -2.64 16.47
N ALA A 143 -3.07 -2.52 15.37
CA ALA A 143 -1.77 -3.16 15.21
C ALA A 143 -0.76 -2.65 16.25
N LEU A 144 -0.68 -1.34 16.47
CA LEU A 144 0.22 -0.71 17.46
C LEU A 144 -0.11 -1.09 18.92
N ALA A 145 -1.31 -1.58 19.19
CA ALA A 145 -1.69 -2.12 20.49
C ALA A 145 -1.19 -3.56 20.73
N THR A 146 -0.62 -4.21 19.71
CA THR A 146 -0.06 -5.56 19.79
C THR A 146 1.47 -5.54 19.92
N GLU A 147 2.08 -6.70 20.16
CA GLU A 147 3.54 -6.83 20.16
C GLU A 147 4.08 -6.88 18.72
N LEU A 148 4.87 -5.87 18.36
CA LEU A 148 5.48 -5.72 17.03
C LEU A 148 6.96 -5.34 17.16
N GLU A 149 7.74 -5.65 16.15
CA GLU A 149 9.11 -5.16 16.03
C GLU A 149 9.15 -3.64 15.83
N THR A 150 10.21 -2.99 16.33
CA THR A 150 10.37 -1.53 16.24
C THR A 150 10.21 -0.99 14.82
N ALA A 151 10.77 -1.70 13.83
CA ALA A 151 10.65 -1.31 12.43
C ALA A 151 9.20 -1.37 11.92
N GLN A 152 8.42 -2.36 12.35
CA GLN A 152 7.00 -2.47 12.00
C GLN A 152 6.18 -1.36 12.69
N GLN A 153 6.47 -1.05 13.95
CA GLN A 153 5.81 0.05 14.66
C GLN A 153 6.08 1.40 13.95
N ALA A 154 7.32 1.68 13.58
CA ALA A 154 7.68 2.92 12.88
C ALA A 154 6.97 3.03 11.52
N GLU A 155 6.87 1.93 10.76
CA GLU A 155 6.19 1.91 9.47
C GLU A 155 4.67 2.08 9.59
N LEU A 156 4.04 1.50 10.63
CA LEU A 156 2.63 1.73 10.94
C LEU A 156 2.35 3.19 11.30
N LEU A 157 3.21 3.79 12.13
CA LEU A 157 3.11 5.21 12.47
C LEU A 157 3.27 6.10 11.24
N ARG A 158 4.18 5.78 10.33
CA ARG A 158 4.32 6.47 9.05
C ARG A 158 3.04 6.42 8.22
N MET A 159 2.48 5.22 8.00
CA MET A 159 1.24 5.06 7.24
C MET A 159 0.06 5.78 7.91
N LYS A 160 -0.03 5.71 9.25
CA LYS A 160 -1.03 6.43 10.03
C LYS A 160 -0.89 7.95 9.84
N ALA A 161 0.33 8.49 9.93
CA ALA A 161 0.57 9.92 9.74
C ALA A 161 0.20 10.39 8.33
N GLN A 162 0.51 9.61 7.29
CA GLN A 162 0.09 9.92 5.92
C GLN A 162 -1.43 9.92 5.77
N ALA A 163 -2.12 8.93 6.33
CA ALA A 163 -3.58 8.85 6.29
C ALA A 163 -4.23 10.02 7.06
N GLN A 164 -3.68 10.40 8.21
CA GLN A 164 -4.13 11.59 8.98
C GLN A 164 -3.93 12.88 8.18
N LEU A 165 -2.78 13.02 7.51
CA LEU A 165 -2.52 14.18 6.64
C LEU A 165 -3.53 14.26 5.50
N ALA A 166 -3.84 13.14 4.84
CA ALA A 166 -4.83 13.07 3.77
C ALA A 166 -6.24 13.43 4.24
N LEU A 167 -6.57 13.15 5.51
CA LEU A 167 -7.83 13.58 6.14
C LEU A 167 -7.78 14.99 6.72
N SER A 168 -6.71 15.76 6.46
CA SER A 168 -6.48 17.11 7.01
C SER A 168 -6.37 17.14 8.54
N GLU A 169 -6.00 16.03 9.17
CA GLU A 169 -5.74 15.90 10.61
C GLU A 169 -4.26 16.24 10.93
N SER A 170 -3.75 17.37 10.41
CA SER A 170 -2.32 17.67 10.35
C SER A 170 -1.62 17.73 11.70
N GLU A 171 -2.26 18.22 12.77
CA GLU A 171 -1.67 18.23 14.12
C GLU A 171 -1.48 16.81 14.67
N GLN A 172 -2.44 15.91 14.40
CA GLN A 172 -2.33 14.49 14.79
C GLN A 172 -1.24 13.80 13.96
N ALA A 173 -1.18 14.11 12.66
CA ALA A 173 -0.14 13.58 11.76
C ALA A 173 1.27 13.98 12.24
N LEU A 174 1.44 15.23 12.70
CA LEU A 174 2.73 15.69 13.26
C LEU A 174 3.11 14.90 14.50
N ALA A 175 2.19 14.75 15.44
CA ALA A 175 2.45 13.97 16.66
C ALA A 175 2.76 12.50 16.34
N THR A 176 2.12 11.94 15.32
CA THR A 176 2.30 10.54 14.91
C THR A 176 3.65 10.34 14.19
N ILE A 177 4.05 11.24 13.30
CA ILE A 177 5.34 11.10 12.59
C ILE A 177 6.53 11.36 13.52
N ASP A 178 6.37 12.24 14.51
CA ASP A 178 7.38 12.43 15.55
C ASP A 178 7.61 11.16 16.38
N GLN A 179 6.57 10.37 16.66
CA GLN A 179 6.73 9.05 17.29
C GLN A 179 7.51 8.09 16.39
N ALA A 180 7.25 8.06 15.08
CA ALA A 180 8.01 7.22 14.16
C ALA A 180 9.50 7.60 14.14
N LEU A 181 9.81 8.89 14.11
CA LEU A 181 11.19 9.42 14.15
C LEU A 181 11.90 9.16 15.48
N GLN A 182 11.17 9.05 16.59
CA GLN A 182 11.74 8.62 17.90
C GLN A 182 12.14 7.14 17.91
N LEU A 183 11.46 6.29 17.11
CA LEU A 183 11.79 4.87 16.99
C LEU A 183 13.00 4.65 16.05
N THR A 184 13.05 5.38 14.96
CA THR A 184 14.17 5.38 14.01
C THR A 184 14.16 6.66 13.19
N ASP A 185 15.30 7.30 13.09
CA ASP A 185 15.55 8.52 12.33
C ASP A 185 16.38 8.27 11.06
N GLU A 186 16.68 7.00 10.75
CA GLU A 186 17.52 6.57 9.63
C GLU A 186 16.75 6.43 8.30
N VAL A 187 15.44 6.73 8.27
CA VAL A 187 14.60 6.59 7.09
C VAL A 187 14.21 7.97 6.57
N PRO A 188 14.75 8.44 5.43
CA PRO A 188 14.50 9.79 4.91
C PRO A 188 13.02 10.07 4.68
N LEU A 189 12.24 9.07 4.28
CA LEU A 189 10.80 9.22 4.04
C LEU A 189 10.04 9.76 5.26
N TYR A 190 10.44 9.42 6.49
CA TYR A 190 9.74 9.91 7.69
C TYR A 190 9.96 11.41 7.90
N TRP A 191 11.18 11.88 7.64
CA TRP A 191 11.53 13.30 7.65
C TRP A 191 10.76 14.09 6.59
N LEU A 192 10.66 13.55 5.37
CA LEU A 192 9.91 14.17 4.27
C LEU A 192 8.40 14.27 4.57
N ILE A 193 7.82 13.25 5.22
CA ILE A 193 6.43 13.32 5.67
C ILE A 193 6.28 14.42 6.74
N LYS A 194 7.22 14.55 7.68
CA LYS A 194 7.20 15.62 8.67
C LYS A 194 7.25 17.00 8.00
N VAL A 195 8.08 17.19 6.97
CA VAL A 195 8.11 18.43 6.18
C VAL A 195 6.74 18.71 5.57
N LYS A 196 6.12 17.72 4.90
CA LYS A 196 4.78 17.85 4.31
C LYS A 196 3.72 18.25 5.34
N VAL A 197 3.76 17.63 6.50
CA VAL A 197 2.81 17.93 7.59
C VAL A 197 3.00 19.32 8.11
N LEU A 198 4.24 19.79 8.28
CA LEU A 198 4.55 21.16 8.72
C LEU A 198 4.13 22.21 7.68
N ILE A 199 4.29 21.92 6.39
CA ILE A 199 3.76 22.75 5.30
C ILE A 199 2.23 22.82 5.37
N ALA A 200 1.54 21.70 5.57
CA ALA A 200 0.08 21.68 5.71
C ALA A 200 -0.43 22.43 6.96
N LEU A 201 0.43 22.60 7.95
CA LEU A 201 0.17 23.44 9.14
C LEU A 201 0.60 24.89 8.95
N GLU A 202 1.11 25.27 7.78
CA GLU A 202 1.69 26.61 7.47
C GLU A 202 2.86 26.99 8.41
N ARG A 203 3.55 25.99 8.99
CA ARG A 203 4.70 26.16 9.88
C ARG A 203 5.99 26.18 9.05
N TRP A 204 6.11 27.16 8.18
CA TRP A 204 7.13 27.25 7.12
C TRP A 204 8.56 27.25 7.65
N GLU A 205 8.87 28.01 8.71
CA GLU A 205 10.21 28.06 9.31
C GLU A 205 10.65 26.67 9.85
N GLU A 206 9.70 25.95 10.47
CA GLU A 206 9.99 24.62 10.99
C GLU A 206 10.12 23.60 9.86
N ALA A 207 9.27 23.69 8.83
CA ALA A 207 9.35 22.85 7.65
C ALA A 207 10.72 23.01 6.95
N LEU A 208 11.18 24.27 6.80
CA LEU A 208 12.50 24.54 6.22
C LEU A 208 13.64 23.98 7.07
N ALA A 209 13.56 24.13 8.39
CA ALA A 209 14.58 23.57 9.29
C ALA A 209 14.66 22.03 9.15
N VAL A 210 13.51 21.34 9.11
CA VAL A 210 13.46 19.87 8.93
C VAL A 210 13.94 19.47 7.53
N ALA A 211 13.61 20.22 6.47
CA ALA A 211 14.10 19.93 5.11
C ALA A 211 15.63 20.02 5.03
N LEU A 212 16.22 21.05 5.64
CA LEU A 212 17.68 21.23 5.70
C LEU A 212 18.37 20.14 6.51
N GLU A 213 17.81 19.78 7.66
CA GLU A 213 18.32 18.66 8.47
C GLU A 213 18.27 17.34 7.69
N THR A 214 17.17 17.14 6.92
CA THR A 214 17.04 15.97 6.05
C THR A 214 18.10 15.95 4.95
N ALA A 215 18.35 17.09 4.29
CA ALA A 215 19.38 17.21 3.26
C ALA A 215 20.80 17.00 3.81
N GLU A 216 21.08 17.46 5.04
CA GLU A 216 22.36 17.21 5.70
C GLU A 216 22.55 15.74 6.07
N LYS A 217 21.51 15.10 6.60
CA LYS A 217 21.55 13.68 7.00
C LYS A 217 21.51 12.72 5.82
N PHE A 218 20.78 13.05 4.76
CA PHE A 218 20.58 12.23 3.56
C PHE A 218 20.86 13.05 2.29
N PRO A 219 22.12 13.34 1.97
CA PRO A 219 22.48 14.22 0.85
C PRO A 219 22.11 13.64 -0.54
N GLU A 220 21.77 12.37 -0.65
CA GLU A 220 21.29 11.70 -1.87
C GLU A 220 19.76 11.75 -2.02
N GLU A 221 19.04 12.31 -1.03
CA GLU A 221 17.58 12.43 -1.08
C GLU A 221 17.18 13.78 -1.70
N GLU A 222 16.96 13.78 -3.01
CA GLU A 222 16.68 14.96 -3.81
C GLU A 222 15.41 15.72 -3.37
N ARG A 223 14.43 15.00 -2.79
CA ARG A 223 13.19 15.60 -2.30
C ARG A 223 13.41 16.55 -1.12
N ALA A 224 14.48 16.38 -0.35
CA ALA A 224 14.82 17.33 0.71
C ALA A 224 15.15 18.71 0.13
N TYR A 225 15.92 18.77 -0.94
CA TYR A 225 16.24 19.98 -1.69
C TYR A 225 15.01 20.53 -2.42
N LEU A 226 14.15 19.64 -2.93
CA LEU A 226 12.89 20.06 -3.55
C LEU A 226 12.02 20.82 -2.56
N TYR A 227 11.84 20.31 -1.34
CA TYR A 227 11.10 21.02 -0.29
C TYR A 227 11.78 22.31 0.16
N GLU A 228 13.11 22.35 0.28
CA GLU A 228 13.83 23.59 0.53
C GLU A 228 13.49 24.62 -0.54
N GLY A 229 13.56 24.25 -1.81
CA GLY A 229 13.24 25.11 -2.95
C GLY A 229 11.81 25.62 -2.91
N LEU A 230 10.83 24.75 -2.67
CA LEU A 230 9.41 25.12 -2.60
C LEU A 230 9.11 26.06 -1.44
N ILE A 231 9.66 25.80 -0.26
CA ILE A 231 9.45 26.61 0.93
C ILE A 231 10.10 27.99 0.75
N THR A 232 11.35 28.06 0.30
CA THR A 232 12.06 29.34 0.11
C THR A 232 11.46 30.15 -1.03
N TYR A 233 10.93 29.52 -2.07
CA TYR A 233 10.13 30.19 -3.09
C TYR A 233 8.86 30.82 -2.50
N HIS A 234 8.13 30.07 -1.66
CA HIS A 234 6.94 30.58 -0.96
C HIS A 234 7.28 31.79 -0.06
N GLU A 235 8.42 31.80 0.60
CA GLU A 235 8.91 32.90 1.43
C GLU A 235 9.44 34.07 0.60
N GLY A 236 9.57 33.92 -0.72
CA GLY A 236 10.02 34.95 -1.65
C GLY A 236 11.55 35.03 -1.83
N ASP A 237 12.31 34.09 -1.22
CA ASP A 237 13.77 33.99 -1.43
C ASP A 237 14.05 33.15 -2.69
N LYS A 238 13.83 33.79 -3.85
CA LYS A 238 13.94 33.16 -5.16
C LYS A 238 15.36 32.69 -5.50
N GLU A 239 16.37 33.41 -5.05
CA GLU A 239 17.77 33.06 -5.26
C GLU A 239 18.15 31.77 -4.49
N ARG A 240 17.60 31.61 -3.31
CA ARG A 240 17.79 30.38 -2.55
C ARG A 240 17.00 29.20 -3.15
N ALA A 241 15.77 29.44 -3.55
CA ALA A 241 14.94 28.46 -4.24
C ALA A 241 15.63 27.94 -5.52
N GLU A 242 16.23 28.83 -6.32
CA GLU A 242 16.98 28.41 -7.51
C GLU A 242 18.15 27.48 -7.17
N ARG A 243 18.93 27.83 -6.12
CA ARG A 243 20.04 26.95 -5.69
C ARG A 243 19.55 25.57 -5.24
N ALA A 244 18.44 25.56 -4.52
CA ALA A 244 17.84 24.30 -4.06
C ALA A 244 17.34 23.45 -5.23
N PHE A 245 16.61 24.03 -6.20
CA PHE A 245 16.16 23.29 -7.38
C PHE A 245 17.32 22.83 -8.29
N ARG A 246 18.42 23.61 -8.36
CA ARG A 246 19.64 23.12 -9.04
C ARG A 246 20.21 21.89 -8.32
N GLN A 247 20.22 21.91 -6.98
CA GLN A 247 20.68 20.75 -6.21
C GLN A 247 19.79 19.52 -6.45
N VAL A 248 18.47 19.68 -6.66
CA VAL A 248 17.59 18.56 -7.04
C VAL A 248 18.09 17.89 -8.31
N VAL A 249 18.30 18.66 -9.41
CA VAL A 249 18.69 18.12 -10.70
C VAL A 249 20.16 17.68 -10.76
N GLU A 250 21.01 18.18 -9.87
CA GLU A 250 22.37 17.69 -9.69
C GLU A 250 22.39 16.34 -8.95
N THR A 251 21.47 16.15 -7.98
CA THR A 251 21.36 14.91 -7.19
C THR A 251 20.66 13.81 -7.98
N ASP A 252 19.55 14.15 -8.65
CA ASP A 252 18.85 13.27 -9.57
C ASP A 252 18.66 13.94 -10.95
N PRO A 253 19.57 13.68 -11.90
CA PRO A 253 19.50 14.26 -13.26
C PRO A 253 18.28 13.84 -14.09
N PHE A 254 17.46 12.91 -13.59
CA PHE A 254 16.23 12.48 -14.26
C PHE A 254 14.97 13.03 -13.60
N ASN A 255 15.12 13.87 -12.57
CA ASN A 255 14.01 14.44 -11.81
C ASN A 255 13.25 15.50 -12.62
N VAL A 256 12.13 15.08 -13.22
CA VAL A 256 11.28 15.96 -14.05
C VAL A 256 10.75 17.16 -13.26
N GLU A 257 10.32 16.94 -12.01
CA GLU A 257 9.75 17.97 -11.14
C GLU A 257 10.79 19.05 -10.81
N GLY A 258 12.03 18.62 -10.51
CA GLY A 258 13.16 19.52 -10.27
C GLY A 258 13.43 20.45 -11.47
N TYR A 259 13.48 19.90 -12.68
CA TYR A 259 13.66 20.71 -13.89
C TYR A 259 12.48 21.64 -14.16
N MET A 260 11.25 21.19 -13.92
CA MET A 260 10.06 22.04 -14.12
C MET A 260 10.08 23.26 -13.19
N HIS A 261 10.37 23.03 -11.90
CA HIS A 261 10.50 24.13 -10.94
C HIS A 261 11.66 25.07 -11.25
N LEU A 262 12.82 24.51 -11.59
CA LEU A 262 14.00 25.28 -11.95
C LEU A 262 13.72 26.14 -13.18
N THR A 263 13.20 25.57 -14.26
CA THR A 263 12.90 26.27 -15.50
C THR A 263 11.88 27.38 -15.28
N HIS A 264 10.80 27.11 -14.51
CA HIS A 264 9.80 28.10 -14.20
C HIS A 264 10.38 29.27 -13.40
N LEU A 265 11.21 28.99 -12.40
CA LEU A 265 11.86 30.03 -11.60
C LEU A 265 12.86 30.85 -12.46
N VAL A 266 13.61 30.19 -13.34
CA VAL A 266 14.51 30.88 -14.29
C VAL A 266 13.71 31.76 -15.26
N GLU A 267 12.55 31.32 -15.75
CA GLU A 267 11.65 32.13 -16.57
C GLU A 267 11.24 33.40 -15.82
N GLU A 268 10.87 33.27 -14.56
CA GLU A 268 10.45 34.40 -13.73
C GLU A 268 11.60 35.36 -13.44
N LEU A 269 12.80 34.89 -13.16
CA LEU A 269 13.96 35.69 -12.79
C LEU A 269 14.68 36.34 -14.00
N ARG A 270 14.77 35.60 -15.10
CA ARG A 270 15.65 35.93 -16.26
C ARG A 270 14.93 35.97 -17.60
N GLY A 271 13.66 35.54 -17.64
CA GLY A 271 12.85 35.52 -18.84
C GLY A 271 12.95 34.23 -19.64
N LYS A 272 12.14 34.16 -20.69
CA LYS A 272 11.88 32.96 -21.47
C LYS A 272 13.10 32.40 -22.19
N GLU A 273 14.02 33.25 -22.61
CA GLU A 273 15.23 32.82 -23.31
C GLU A 273 16.12 31.96 -22.40
N ALA A 274 16.37 32.43 -21.17
CA ALA A 274 17.14 31.68 -20.18
C ALA A 274 16.40 30.38 -19.75
N ALA A 275 15.08 30.44 -19.60
CA ALA A 275 14.27 29.26 -19.30
C ALA A 275 14.30 28.22 -20.44
N SER A 276 14.36 28.68 -21.67
CA SER A 276 14.48 27.85 -22.87
C SER A 276 15.81 27.05 -22.89
N ASP A 277 16.92 27.69 -22.42
CA ASP A 277 18.21 27.01 -22.27
C ASP A 277 18.20 25.95 -21.16
N GLU A 278 17.56 26.23 -20.01
CA GLU A 278 17.37 25.24 -18.95
C GLU A 278 16.49 24.05 -19.40
N MET A 279 15.44 24.33 -20.18
CA MET A 279 14.57 23.31 -20.75
C MET A 279 15.29 22.42 -21.75
N GLU A 280 16.20 22.98 -22.57
CA GLU A 280 17.02 22.21 -23.49
C GLU A 280 17.89 21.20 -22.73
N GLN A 281 18.56 21.62 -21.65
CA GLN A 281 19.31 20.74 -20.76
C GLN A 281 18.41 19.65 -20.13
N ALA A 282 17.20 19.99 -19.68
CA ALA A 282 16.25 19.03 -19.14
C ALA A 282 15.91 17.93 -20.15
N LEU A 283 15.60 18.29 -21.39
CA LEU A 283 15.25 17.34 -22.46
C LEU A 283 16.45 16.50 -22.93
N GLU A 284 17.69 16.99 -22.81
CA GLU A 284 18.89 16.19 -23.05
C GLU A 284 19.12 15.12 -21.96
N MET A 285 18.79 15.44 -20.71
CA MET A 285 19.01 14.56 -19.57
C MET A 285 17.90 13.53 -19.36
N ILE A 286 16.63 13.88 -19.62
CA ILE A 286 15.46 13.05 -19.34
C ILE A 286 15.14 12.15 -20.54
N PRO A 287 15.37 10.81 -20.43
CA PRO A 287 15.18 9.90 -21.57
C PRO A 287 13.72 9.70 -21.99
N GLN A 288 12.81 9.86 -21.06
CA GLN A 288 11.37 9.72 -21.26
C GLN A 288 10.64 10.95 -20.67
N PRO A 289 10.64 12.07 -21.41
CA PRO A 289 10.01 13.29 -20.92
C PRO A 289 8.49 13.11 -20.83
N THR A 290 7.90 13.68 -19.78
CA THR A 290 6.45 13.69 -19.58
C THR A 290 5.78 14.62 -20.58
N ARG A 291 4.47 14.38 -20.86
CA ARG A 291 3.68 15.29 -21.70
C ARG A 291 3.74 16.74 -21.17
N ALA A 292 3.59 16.94 -19.87
CA ALA A 292 3.63 18.28 -19.25
C ALA A 292 4.97 19.00 -19.51
N LEU A 293 6.09 18.29 -19.37
CA LEU A 293 7.43 18.83 -19.67
C LEU A 293 7.55 19.22 -21.14
N LEU A 294 7.10 18.38 -22.06
CA LEU A 294 7.13 18.66 -23.51
C LEU A 294 6.21 19.82 -23.90
N GLU A 295 5.02 19.91 -23.31
CA GLU A 295 4.10 21.04 -23.57
C GLU A 295 4.68 22.38 -23.06
N TYR A 296 5.34 22.36 -21.90
CA TYR A 296 6.03 23.53 -21.39
C TYR A 296 7.23 23.90 -22.28
N ALA A 297 8.04 22.93 -22.69
CA ALA A 297 9.14 23.13 -23.65
C ALA A 297 8.64 23.75 -24.97
N ALA A 298 7.56 23.20 -25.54
CA ALA A 298 6.97 23.73 -26.77
C ALA A 298 6.51 25.20 -26.60
N SER A 299 5.95 25.55 -25.43
CA SER A 299 5.53 26.92 -25.15
C SER A 299 6.71 27.89 -25.09
N LEU A 300 7.81 27.49 -24.46
CA LEU A 300 9.03 28.29 -24.36
C LEU A 300 9.71 28.47 -25.72
N TYR A 301 9.94 27.36 -26.47
CA TYR A 301 10.58 27.39 -27.77
C TYR A 301 9.81 28.22 -28.79
N LYS A 302 8.47 28.10 -28.78
CA LYS A 302 7.62 28.96 -29.62
C LYS A 302 7.73 30.44 -29.23
N ALA A 303 7.80 30.75 -27.94
CA ALA A 303 7.90 32.13 -27.46
C ALA A 303 9.27 32.76 -27.75
N CYS A 304 10.33 31.97 -27.91
CA CYS A 304 11.69 32.37 -28.20
C CYS A 304 12.08 32.20 -29.67
N ASP A 305 11.10 31.93 -30.57
CA ASP A 305 11.32 31.69 -32.01
C ASP A 305 12.32 30.56 -32.31
N ARG A 306 12.49 29.59 -31.41
CA ARG A 306 13.34 28.39 -31.55
C ARG A 306 12.60 27.31 -32.35
N THR A 307 12.51 27.52 -33.69
CA THR A 307 11.64 26.72 -34.55
C THR A 307 12.07 25.26 -34.62
N GLU A 308 13.36 24.96 -34.70
CA GLU A 308 13.88 23.59 -34.79
C GLU A 308 13.55 22.78 -33.52
N GLN A 309 13.79 23.34 -32.34
CA GLN A 309 13.48 22.71 -31.07
C GLN A 309 11.97 22.53 -30.88
N TYR A 310 11.18 23.53 -31.29
CA TYR A 310 9.73 23.45 -31.27
C TYR A 310 9.18 22.30 -32.10
N GLU A 311 9.68 22.16 -33.38
CA GLU A 311 9.27 21.06 -34.28
C GLU A 311 9.68 19.71 -33.70
N GLY A 312 10.88 19.58 -33.14
CA GLY A 312 11.35 18.37 -32.47
C GLY A 312 10.46 17.94 -31.31
N VAL A 313 10.07 18.89 -30.44
CA VAL A 313 9.17 18.63 -29.29
C VAL A 313 7.76 18.27 -29.77
N GLN A 314 7.25 18.92 -30.85
CA GLN A 314 5.94 18.55 -31.43
C GLN A 314 5.92 17.11 -31.95
N GLN A 315 7.03 16.64 -32.50
CA GLN A 315 7.13 15.25 -32.93
C GLN A 315 7.12 14.29 -31.73
N LEU A 316 7.88 14.60 -30.66
CA LEU A 316 7.87 13.80 -29.44
C LEU A 316 6.48 13.73 -28.81
N LEU A 317 5.73 14.85 -28.79
CA LEU A 317 4.35 14.89 -28.31
C LEU A 317 3.41 14.02 -29.16
N ALA A 318 3.62 14.00 -30.49
CA ALA A 318 2.81 13.16 -31.39
C ALA A 318 3.10 11.66 -31.23
N ASP A 319 4.34 11.31 -30.87
CA ASP A 319 4.78 9.92 -30.67
C ASP A 319 4.41 9.36 -29.29
N LEU A 320 3.93 10.20 -28.35
CA LEU A 320 3.47 9.74 -27.05
C LEU A 320 2.19 8.87 -27.20
N PRO A 321 2.14 7.69 -26.54
CA PRO A 321 0.96 6.84 -26.59
C PRO A 321 -0.28 7.55 -26.03
N GLU A 322 -1.45 7.32 -26.67
CA GLU A 322 -2.73 7.76 -26.13
C GLU A 322 -2.93 7.15 -24.73
N GLY A 323 -3.11 7.98 -23.72
CA GLY A 323 -3.27 7.55 -22.32
C GLY A 323 -2.02 7.63 -21.45
N ALA A 324 -0.89 8.15 -21.97
CA ALA A 324 0.27 8.50 -21.13
C ALA A 324 0.00 9.66 -20.14
N GLU A 325 -1.24 10.05 -20.03
CA GLU A 325 -1.68 11.26 -19.30
C GLU A 325 -1.77 11.11 -17.78
N THR A 326 -1.55 9.92 -17.19
CA THR A 326 -2.10 9.65 -15.85
C THR A 326 -1.09 9.26 -14.76
N GLN A 327 0.19 9.55 -14.89
CA GLN A 327 1.12 9.33 -13.75
C GLN A 327 1.74 10.60 -13.17
N THR A 328 1.56 11.74 -13.78
CA THR A 328 1.84 13.03 -13.14
C THR A 328 0.56 13.83 -13.20
N GLY A 329 -0.07 14.06 -12.03
CA GLY A 329 -1.14 15.05 -11.95
C GLY A 329 -0.68 16.30 -12.68
N GLU A 330 -1.60 16.99 -13.38
CA GLU A 330 -1.31 18.29 -13.98
C GLU A 330 -0.47 19.09 -12.98
N VAL A 331 0.79 19.35 -13.33
CA VAL A 331 1.59 20.32 -12.57
C VAL A 331 0.98 21.68 -12.87
N ASN A 332 -0.12 21.97 -12.18
CA ASN A 332 -0.70 23.28 -12.19
C ASN A 332 0.17 24.15 -11.28
N PHE A 333 1.13 24.84 -11.88
CA PHE A 333 2.03 25.74 -11.16
C PHE A 333 1.26 26.71 -10.26
N ALA A 334 0.05 27.14 -10.64
CA ALA A 334 -0.81 27.96 -9.80
C ALA A 334 -1.27 27.21 -8.54
N ASN A 335 -1.52 25.90 -8.61
CA ASN A 335 -1.88 25.10 -7.44
C ASN A 335 -0.66 24.73 -6.58
N LEU A 336 0.50 24.48 -7.19
CA LEU A 336 1.75 24.26 -6.46
C LEU A 336 2.14 25.46 -5.58
N TYR A 337 1.92 26.67 -6.09
CA TYR A 337 2.23 27.92 -5.38
C TYR A 337 1.04 28.50 -4.62
N ALA A 338 -0.18 28.02 -4.86
CA ALA A 338 -1.40 28.45 -4.18
C ALA A 338 -1.81 27.58 -2.96
N GLY A 339 -0.93 26.69 -2.49
CA GLY A 339 -1.15 25.87 -1.28
C GLY A 339 -1.72 24.48 -1.54
N GLY A 340 -1.60 23.95 -2.75
CA GLY A 340 -2.01 22.58 -3.09
C GLY A 340 -0.85 21.58 -3.08
N PHE A 341 -0.24 21.36 -1.93
CA PHE A 341 0.72 20.26 -1.70
C PHE A 341 -0.03 18.97 -1.33
N TYR A 342 -0.76 18.36 -2.26
CA TYR A 342 -1.44 17.08 -2.04
C TYR A 342 -0.89 16.01 -2.96
#